data_d5232a284ec2c57495f90a3d016a5be6
#
_entry.id   d5232a284ec2c57495f90a3d016a5be6
#
_cell.length_a   1.000
_cell.length_b   1.000
_cell.length_c   1.000
_cell.angle_alpha   90.00
_cell.angle_beta   90.00
_cell.angle_gamma   90.00
#
_symmetry.space_group_name_H-M   'P 1'
#
loop_
_entity.id
_entity.type
_entity.pdbx_description
1 polymer ?
#
loop_
_entity_poly.entity_id
_entity_poly.type
_entity_poly.pdbx_seq_one_letter_code
_entity_poly.pdbx_strand_id
1 'polypeptide(L)'
;MNEPDLTVRVVDFETTGLPPQPCAVCEAAYVDLVSRTGNVWSRGAVWSSLVNPQAPIDVEAMATHHITDEMVANAPTWDQVMPTLLERQPIGETRITIFAAHHAAFERALFDPPGAIWVDTYKNAITLWPDAPSHKNQVLRYWLGLKLTANLEGYPVLPHRALGDAYVSAGILRRQFIEGLALADMVKIAANPVLLPRFHFGEHAGKLLSDIPTGYFEWIVNKSRGPWDPDVLYTAQSILDVRRMTELKRSPVDPTAVAAAQADAERKP
;
A
#
# COMPACT_ATOMS: atom_id res chain seq x y z
N MET A 1 7.17 -4.08 -34.43
CA MET A 1 8.10 -4.03 -33.26
C MET A 1 7.29 -4.55 -32.10
N ASN A 2 7.71 -5.65 -31.47
CA ASN A 2 7.03 -6.11 -30.28
C ASN A 2 7.25 -5.04 -29.19
N GLU A 3 6.16 -4.63 -28.53
CA GLU A 3 6.30 -3.77 -27.34
C GLU A 3 7.23 -4.47 -26.34
N PRO A 4 8.10 -3.70 -25.65
CA PRO A 4 8.98 -4.29 -24.65
C PRO A 4 8.15 -4.93 -23.56
N ASP A 5 8.51 -6.16 -23.18
CA ASP A 5 7.90 -6.86 -22.06
C ASP A 5 8.00 -6.00 -20.78
N LEU A 6 6.87 -5.61 -20.23
CA LEU A 6 6.82 -4.94 -18.92
C LEU A 6 6.87 -5.99 -17.81
N THR A 7 7.69 -5.73 -16.82
CA THR A 7 7.73 -6.54 -15.60
C THR A 7 7.49 -5.66 -14.38
N VAL A 8 6.53 -6.05 -13.56
CA VAL A 8 6.32 -5.48 -12.22
C VAL A 8 6.73 -6.55 -11.21
N ARG A 9 7.74 -6.26 -10.41
CA ARG A 9 8.21 -7.12 -9.34
C ARG A 9 7.44 -6.83 -8.06
N VAL A 10 6.63 -7.78 -7.64
CA VAL A 10 5.89 -7.70 -6.38
C VAL A 10 6.77 -8.28 -5.29
N VAL A 11 7.17 -7.44 -4.34
CA VAL A 11 8.05 -7.78 -3.22
C VAL A 11 7.28 -7.84 -1.92
N ASP A 12 7.80 -8.61 -0.98
CA ASP A 12 7.36 -8.67 0.40
C ASP A 12 8.54 -9.06 1.29
N PHE A 13 8.63 -8.47 2.49
CA PHE A 13 9.72 -8.69 3.43
C PHE A 13 9.19 -8.99 4.82
N GLU A 14 9.79 -10.01 5.48
CA GLU A 14 9.66 -10.19 6.92
C GLU A 14 10.85 -9.54 7.62
N THR A 15 10.61 -9.00 8.82
CA THR A 15 11.61 -8.18 9.53
C THR A 15 11.76 -8.58 10.98
N THR A 16 12.86 -8.15 11.60
CA THR A 16 13.16 -8.41 13.02
C THR A 16 12.19 -7.72 13.98
N GLY A 17 11.36 -6.79 13.51
CA GLY A 17 10.39 -6.03 14.28
C GLY A 17 9.73 -4.97 13.41
N LEU A 18 9.01 -4.02 14.00
CA LEU A 18 8.29 -2.97 13.28
C LEU A 18 8.78 -1.56 13.69
N PRO A 19 8.72 -0.58 12.78
CA PRO A 19 8.94 0.82 13.14
C PRO A 19 8.05 1.25 14.34
N PRO A 20 8.49 2.20 15.19
CA PRO A 20 9.65 3.08 15.03
C PRO A 20 10.99 2.48 15.47
N GLN A 21 11.03 1.25 15.95
CA GLN A 21 12.29 0.59 16.29
C GLN A 21 13.07 0.26 15.02
N PRO A 22 14.42 0.29 15.08
CA PRO A 22 15.24 -0.19 13.97
C PRO A 22 14.87 -1.65 13.67
N CYS A 23 14.56 -1.94 12.42
CA CYS A 23 14.26 -3.30 11.97
C CYS A 23 15.13 -3.67 10.76
N ALA A 24 15.44 -4.95 10.64
CA ALA A 24 16.23 -5.52 9.56
C ALA A 24 15.46 -6.66 8.88
N VAL A 25 15.70 -6.86 7.60
CA VAL A 25 15.05 -7.94 6.84
C VAL A 25 15.56 -9.29 7.29
N CYS A 26 14.65 -10.24 7.58
CA CYS A 26 14.95 -11.64 7.92
C CYS A 26 14.41 -12.65 6.90
N GLU A 27 13.49 -12.27 6.04
CA GLU A 27 13.09 -13.00 4.83
C GLU A 27 12.75 -12.01 3.72
N ALA A 28 13.12 -12.34 2.48
CA ALA A 28 12.74 -11.53 1.32
C ALA A 28 12.20 -12.43 0.21
N ALA A 29 11.20 -11.94 -0.52
CA ALA A 29 10.65 -12.65 -1.64
C ALA A 29 10.17 -11.70 -2.73
N TYR A 30 10.06 -12.24 -3.94
CA TYR A 30 9.31 -11.58 -5.01
C TYR A 30 8.55 -12.55 -5.89
N VAL A 31 7.50 -12.00 -6.51
CA VAL A 31 6.75 -12.61 -7.61
C VAL A 31 6.66 -11.60 -8.75
N ASP A 32 7.17 -11.93 -9.92
CA ASP A 32 7.07 -11.07 -11.08
C ASP A 32 5.72 -11.24 -11.78
N LEU A 33 5.10 -10.12 -12.16
CA LEU A 33 4.03 -10.05 -13.15
C LEU A 33 4.59 -9.50 -14.45
N VAL A 34 4.38 -10.23 -15.54
CA VAL A 34 4.90 -9.90 -16.86
C VAL A 34 3.74 -9.67 -17.83
N SER A 35 3.77 -8.55 -18.56
CA SER A 35 2.89 -8.30 -19.70
C SER A 35 3.69 -8.38 -20.98
N ARG A 36 3.29 -9.28 -21.88
CA ARG A 36 3.93 -9.47 -23.20
C ARG A 36 3.21 -8.78 -24.34
N THR A 37 1.91 -8.56 -24.17
CA THR A 37 1.07 -7.89 -25.19
C THR A 37 -0.13 -7.25 -24.48
N GLY A 38 -0.18 -5.93 -24.48
CA GLY A 38 -1.30 -5.19 -23.88
C GLY A 38 -1.51 -5.47 -22.39
N ASN A 39 -2.76 -5.46 -21.94
CA ASN A 39 -3.10 -5.60 -20.52
C ASN A 39 -3.19 -7.06 -20.01
N VAL A 40 -2.58 -8.03 -20.70
CA VAL A 40 -2.58 -9.43 -20.24
C VAL A 40 -1.37 -9.68 -19.36
N TRP A 41 -1.61 -9.74 -18.05
CA TRP A 41 -0.59 -9.99 -17.05
C TRP A 41 -0.55 -11.46 -16.63
N SER A 42 0.61 -12.06 -16.71
CA SER A 42 0.89 -13.43 -16.28
C SER A 42 1.99 -13.45 -15.23
N ARG A 43 2.01 -14.51 -14.43
CA ARG A 43 3.11 -14.74 -13.48
C ARG A 43 4.40 -15.03 -14.23
N GLY A 44 5.46 -14.35 -13.83
CA GLY A 44 6.83 -14.57 -14.28
C GLY A 44 7.67 -15.32 -13.27
N ALA A 45 8.88 -14.81 -13.02
CA ALA A 45 9.81 -15.36 -12.05
C ALA A 45 9.30 -15.26 -10.62
N VAL A 46 9.76 -16.18 -9.78
CA VAL A 46 9.47 -16.26 -8.35
C VAL A 46 10.75 -16.56 -7.61
N TRP A 47 10.98 -15.91 -6.49
CA TRP A 47 12.16 -16.13 -5.67
C TRP A 47 11.88 -15.80 -4.21
N SER A 48 12.56 -16.50 -3.30
CA SER A 48 12.60 -16.16 -1.88
C SER A 48 13.89 -16.62 -1.24
N SER A 49 14.27 -15.95 -0.17
CA SER A 49 15.40 -16.33 0.68
C SER A 49 15.19 -15.87 2.11
N LEU A 50 15.56 -16.70 3.07
CA LEU A 50 15.89 -16.22 4.41
C LEU A 50 17.08 -15.26 4.30
N VAL A 51 17.14 -14.30 5.22
CA VAL A 51 18.19 -13.28 5.28
C VAL A 51 18.70 -13.23 6.72
N ASN A 52 20.03 -13.23 6.88
CA ASN A 52 20.64 -12.97 8.17
C ASN A 52 20.54 -11.47 8.49
N PRO A 53 19.70 -11.06 9.45
CA PRO A 53 19.49 -9.64 9.76
C PRO A 53 20.67 -9.03 10.52
N GLN A 54 21.63 -9.84 10.98
CA GLN A 54 22.75 -9.45 11.85
C GLN A 54 22.31 -8.76 13.15
N ALA A 55 21.07 -9.01 13.56
CA ALA A 55 20.43 -8.50 14.77
C ALA A 55 19.44 -9.54 15.30
N PRO A 56 19.13 -9.57 16.60
CA PRO A 56 18.09 -10.44 17.15
C PRO A 56 16.72 -10.14 16.54
N ILE A 57 15.92 -11.18 16.37
CA ILE A 57 14.52 -11.07 15.95
C ILE A 57 13.65 -10.93 17.19
N ASP A 58 12.78 -9.92 17.20
CA ASP A 58 11.84 -9.70 18.32
C ASP A 58 10.87 -10.88 18.47
N VAL A 59 10.54 -11.23 19.70
CA VAL A 59 9.64 -12.35 20.01
C VAL A 59 8.27 -12.19 19.35
N GLU A 60 7.76 -10.96 19.27
CA GLU A 60 6.49 -10.64 18.61
C GLU A 60 6.57 -10.84 17.08
N ALA A 61 7.72 -10.51 16.48
CA ALA A 61 7.99 -10.77 15.07
C ALA A 61 8.08 -12.27 14.81
N MET A 62 8.85 -13.02 15.63
CA MET A 62 8.90 -14.49 15.58
C MET A 62 7.53 -15.13 15.73
N ALA A 63 6.69 -14.63 16.62
CA ALA A 63 5.32 -15.13 16.82
C ALA A 63 4.43 -14.88 15.58
N THR A 64 4.77 -13.90 14.75
CA THR A 64 4.01 -13.56 13.54
C THR A 64 4.44 -14.40 12.34
N HIS A 65 5.72 -14.38 11.98
CA HIS A 65 6.23 -15.02 10.76
C HIS A 65 6.92 -16.38 11.01
N HIS A 66 7.13 -16.77 12.29
CA HIS A 66 7.74 -18.05 12.70
C HIS A 66 9.18 -18.27 12.21
N ILE A 67 9.91 -17.19 11.96
CA ILE A 67 11.34 -17.24 11.63
C ILE A 67 12.11 -16.95 12.91
N THR A 68 13.03 -17.84 13.28
CA THR A 68 13.85 -17.72 14.50
C THR A 68 15.29 -17.32 14.17
N ASP A 69 16.02 -16.85 15.18
CA ASP A 69 17.45 -16.49 15.02
C ASP A 69 18.27 -17.67 14.48
N GLU A 70 17.96 -18.91 14.92
CA GLU A 70 18.65 -20.09 14.44
C GLU A 70 18.44 -20.36 12.95
N MET A 71 17.22 -20.06 12.44
CA MET A 71 16.89 -20.28 11.03
C MET A 71 17.68 -19.34 10.11
N VAL A 72 17.97 -18.13 10.56
CA VAL A 72 18.67 -17.11 9.77
C VAL A 72 20.17 -17.04 10.02
N ALA A 73 20.70 -17.73 11.02
CA ALA A 73 22.09 -17.64 11.45
C ALA A 73 23.10 -17.86 10.32
N ASN A 74 22.82 -18.78 9.39
CA ASN A 74 23.66 -19.11 8.25
C ASN A 74 23.10 -18.64 6.91
N ALA A 75 22.02 -17.81 6.92
CA ALA A 75 21.46 -17.24 5.71
C ALA A 75 22.38 -16.13 5.14
N PRO A 76 22.28 -15.81 3.84
CA PRO A 76 22.99 -14.66 3.29
C PRO A 76 22.54 -13.35 3.96
N THR A 77 23.45 -12.38 4.03
CA THR A 77 23.13 -11.05 4.55
C THR A 77 22.29 -10.24 3.56
N TRP A 78 21.70 -9.14 4.03
CA TRP A 78 20.89 -8.26 3.16
C TRP A 78 21.67 -7.76 1.94
N ASP A 79 22.93 -7.35 2.11
CA ASP A 79 23.78 -6.87 1.02
C ASP A 79 24.06 -7.94 -0.05
N GLN A 80 24.02 -9.21 0.34
CA GLN A 80 24.19 -10.34 -0.59
C GLN A 80 22.89 -10.67 -1.33
N VAL A 81 21.73 -10.43 -0.71
CA VAL A 81 20.40 -10.73 -1.25
C VAL A 81 19.85 -9.61 -2.12
N MET A 82 20.07 -8.36 -1.72
CA MET A 82 19.50 -7.18 -2.37
C MET A 82 19.76 -7.11 -3.89
N PRO A 83 20.94 -7.46 -4.43
CA PRO A 83 21.18 -7.44 -5.87
C PRO A 83 20.19 -8.31 -6.65
N THR A 84 19.76 -9.46 -6.09
CA THR A 84 18.80 -10.36 -6.74
C THR A 84 17.42 -9.70 -6.95
N LEU A 85 17.05 -8.76 -6.08
CA LEU A 85 15.81 -8.01 -6.24
C LEU A 85 15.84 -7.05 -7.45
N LEU A 86 17.02 -6.73 -7.96
CA LEU A 86 17.21 -5.81 -9.08
C LEU A 86 17.38 -6.53 -10.43
N GLU A 87 17.69 -7.82 -10.40
CA GLU A 87 17.98 -8.59 -11.60
C GLU A 87 16.70 -9.18 -12.20
N ARG A 88 16.58 -9.11 -13.53
CA ARG A 88 15.52 -9.82 -14.25
C ARG A 88 15.94 -11.27 -14.49
N GLN A 89 15.01 -12.21 -14.28
CA GLN A 89 15.25 -13.63 -14.60
C GLN A 89 14.55 -13.98 -15.95
N PRO A 90 15.20 -14.74 -16.84
CA PRO A 90 16.58 -15.27 -16.78
C PRO A 90 17.62 -14.17 -16.87
N ILE A 91 18.75 -14.39 -16.22
CA ILE A 91 19.89 -13.47 -16.08
C ILE A 91 20.31 -12.92 -17.45
N GLY A 92 20.28 -11.63 -17.60
CA GLY A 92 20.80 -10.89 -18.74
C GLY A 92 19.89 -9.77 -19.22
N GLU A 93 20.38 -8.56 -19.18
CA GLU A 93 20.08 -7.39 -19.97
C GLU A 93 19.12 -6.32 -19.42
N THR A 94 18.14 -6.60 -18.55
CA THR A 94 17.25 -5.52 -18.09
C THR A 94 17.08 -5.55 -16.57
N ARG A 95 17.43 -4.45 -15.92
CA ARG A 95 17.23 -4.24 -14.51
C ARG A 95 15.74 -4.03 -14.23
N ILE A 96 15.21 -4.62 -13.16
CA ILE A 96 13.85 -4.33 -12.70
C ILE A 96 13.82 -2.91 -12.13
N THR A 97 12.86 -2.11 -12.58
CA THR A 97 12.66 -0.73 -12.13
C THR A 97 11.26 -0.47 -11.60
N ILE A 98 10.31 -1.38 -11.85
CA ILE A 98 8.94 -1.25 -11.37
C ILE A 98 8.71 -2.30 -10.28
N PHE A 99 8.43 -1.80 -9.08
CA PHE A 99 8.17 -2.61 -7.90
C PHE A 99 6.73 -2.41 -7.43
N ALA A 100 6.19 -3.42 -6.79
CA ALA A 100 4.90 -3.33 -6.11
C ALA A 100 4.98 -4.02 -4.76
N ALA A 101 4.22 -3.51 -3.79
CA ALA A 101 4.02 -4.16 -2.50
C ALA A 101 2.62 -3.87 -1.97
N HIS A 102 2.22 -4.57 -0.94
CA HIS A 102 0.96 -4.31 -0.25
C HIS A 102 1.23 -3.47 0.99
N HIS A 103 1.05 -2.18 0.93
CA HIS A 103 1.56 -1.15 1.86
C HIS A 103 3.01 -0.75 1.53
N ALA A 104 3.26 -0.40 0.28
CA ALA A 104 4.59 -0.20 -0.29
C ALA A 104 5.51 0.77 0.49
N ALA A 105 4.96 1.62 1.36
CA ALA A 105 5.74 2.51 2.21
C ALA A 105 6.67 1.74 3.16
N PHE A 106 6.27 0.54 3.61
CA PHE A 106 7.08 -0.30 4.48
C PHE A 106 8.27 -0.89 3.73
N GLU A 107 8.05 -1.53 2.57
CA GLU A 107 9.11 -2.11 1.75
C GLU A 107 10.08 -1.05 1.24
N ARG A 108 9.57 0.13 0.88
CA ARG A 108 10.40 1.27 0.45
C ARG A 108 11.33 1.79 1.54
N ALA A 109 10.93 1.73 2.79
CA ALA A 109 11.80 2.10 3.90
C ALA A 109 13.03 1.18 4.05
N LEU A 110 12.93 -0.08 3.56
CA LEU A 110 13.97 -1.09 3.61
C LEU A 110 14.74 -1.22 2.29
N PHE A 111 14.07 -0.93 1.17
CA PHE A 111 14.58 -1.13 -0.19
C PHE A 111 13.96 -0.11 -1.15
N ASP A 112 14.66 0.97 -1.46
CA ASP A 112 14.23 1.98 -2.45
C ASP A 112 15.39 2.31 -3.41
N PRO A 113 15.68 1.45 -4.39
CA PRO A 113 16.81 1.64 -5.29
C PRO A 113 16.60 2.87 -6.19
N PRO A 114 17.68 3.58 -6.59
CA PRO A 114 17.58 4.76 -7.43
C PRO A 114 16.83 4.51 -8.74
N GLY A 115 15.82 5.35 -9.01
CA GLY A 115 14.97 5.24 -10.21
C GLY A 115 13.85 4.21 -10.11
N ALA A 116 13.61 3.62 -8.92
CA ALA A 116 12.49 2.72 -8.70
C ALA A 116 11.15 3.43 -8.87
N ILE A 117 10.24 2.76 -9.58
CA ILE A 117 8.83 3.15 -9.70
C ILE A 117 8.03 2.21 -8.82
N TRP A 118 7.17 2.76 -7.96
CA TRP A 118 6.42 1.96 -7.01
C TRP A 118 4.92 1.95 -7.28
N VAL A 119 4.33 0.80 -7.07
CA VAL A 119 2.89 0.55 -7.04
C VAL A 119 2.52 0.06 -5.64
N ASP A 120 1.47 0.63 -5.07
CA ASP A 120 0.93 0.21 -3.77
C ASP A 120 -0.42 -0.49 -3.97
N THR A 121 -0.44 -1.82 -3.83
CA THR A 121 -1.65 -2.61 -4.05
C THR A 121 -2.72 -2.38 -2.97
N TYR A 122 -2.33 -1.95 -1.76
CA TYR A 122 -3.24 -1.56 -0.69
C TYR A 122 -3.98 -0.27 -1.03
N LYS A 123 -3.27 0.80 -1.44
CA LYS A 123 -3.88 2.07 -1.85
C LYS A 123 -4.77 1.92 -3.08
N ASN A 124 -4.32 1.13 -4.05
CA ASN A 124 -5.15 0.77 -5.20
C ASN A 124 -6.43 0.05 -4.79
N ALA A 125 -6.34 -0.89 -3.82
CA ALA A 125 -7.49 -1.63 -3.34
C ALA A 125 -8.50 -0.72 -2.63
N ILE A 126 -8.06 0.25 -1.83
CA ILE A 126 -8.92 1.27 -1.22
C ILE A 126 -9.68 2.05 -2.30
N THR A 127 -9.00 2.40 -3.39
CA THR A 127 -9.60 3.18 -4.49
C THR A 127 -10.61 2.36 -5.29
N LEU A 128 -10.29 1.10 -5.60
CA LEU A 128 -11.13 0.24 -6.43
C LEU A 128 -12.27 -0.41 -5.65
N TRP A 129 -12.02 -0.78 -4.40
CA TRP A 129 -12.92 -1.61 -3.58
C TRP A 129 -13.17 -0.97 -2.21
N PRO A 130 -13.72 0.27 -2.14
CA PRO A 130 -13.95 0.98 -0.88
C PRO A 130 -14.89 0.21 0.07
N ASP A 131 -15.75 -0.66 -0.47
CA ASP A 131 -16.71 -1.48 0.29
C ASP A 131 -16.13 -2.81 0.78
N ALA A 132 -14.88 -3.13 0.49
CA ALA A 132 -14.25 -4.33 1.01
C ALA A 132 -14.25 -4.32 2.55
N PRO A 133 -14.49 -5.46 3.21
CA PRO A 133 -14.58 -5.53 4.67
C PRO A 133 -13.28 -5.12 5.35
N SER A 134 -12.16 -5.33 4.66
CA SER A 134 -10.82 -4.87 5.04
C SER A 134 -9.92 -4.94 3.81
N HIS A 135 -8.92 -4.05 3.77
CA HIS A 135 -7.93 -4.02 2.69
C HIS A 135 -6.64 -4.77 3.05
N LYS A 136 -6.62 -5.56 4.12
CA LYS A 136 -5.49 -6.45 4.45
C LYS A 136 -5.30 -7.50 3.36
N ASN A 137 -4.05 -7.84 3.07
CA ASN A 137 -3.62 -8.79 2.05
C ASN A 137 -4.48 -10.08 2.04
N GLN A 138 -4.49 -10.82 3.15
CA GLN A 138 -5.22 -12.08 3.23
C GLN A 138 -6.76 -11.93 3.19
N VAL A 139 -7.31 -10.82 3.70
CA VAL A 139 -8.76 -10.56 3.59
C VAL A 139 -9.17 -10.35 2.15
N LEU A 140 -8.41 -9.54 1.40
CA LEU A 140 -8.65 -9.34 -0.03
C LEU A 140 -8.50 -10.63 -0.83
N ARG A 141 -7.55 -11.50 -0.48
CA ARG A 141 -7.41 -12.82 -1.11
C ARG A 141 -8.73 -13.58 -1.12
N TYR A 142 -9.38 -13.72 0.03
CA TYR A 142 -10.63 -14.48 0.17
C TYR A 142 -11.82 -13.70 -0.37
N TRP A 143 -11.91 -12.40 -0.09
CA TRP A 143 -13.01 -11.55 -0.54
C TRP A 143 -13.10 -11.47 -2.07
N LEU A 144 -11.97 -11.36 -2.76
CA LEU A 144 -11.88 -11.37 -4.22
C LEU A 144 -11.97 -12.78 -4.84
N GLY A 145 -12.00 -13.83 -4.02
CA GLY A 145 -11.99 -15.22 -4.48
C GLY A 145 -10.75 -15.56 -5.31
N LEU A 146 -9.58 -15.02 -4.94
CA LEU A 146 -8.34 -15.24 -5.68
C LEU A 146 -7.96 -16.70 -5.64
N LYS A 147 -8.08 -17.38 -6.77
CA LYS A 147 -7.58 -18.74 -6.96
C LYS A 147 -6.07 -18.66 -7.22
N LEU A 148 -5.33 -18.58 -6.14
CA LEU A 148 -3.88 -18.70 -6.21
C LEU A 148 -3.60 -20.19 -6.42
N THR A 149 -3.21 -20.56 -7.64
CA THR A 149 -2.72 -21.90 -7.91
C THR A 149 -1.41 -22.04 -7.16
N ALA A 150 -1.51 -22.66 -6.00
CA ALA A 150 -0.45 -22.82 -5.02
C ALA A 150 0.61 -23.86 -5.45
N ASN A 151 0.89 -23.96 -6.75
CA ASN A 151 2.03 -24.73 -7.23
C ASN A 151 3.29 -23.86 -7.22
N LEU A 152 3.61 -23.36 -6.02
CA LEU A 152 4.98 -23.12 -5.63
C LEU A 152 5.58 -24.49 -5.26
N GLU A 153 5.79 -25.37 -6.25
CA GLU A 153 6.43 -26.69 -6.04
C GLU A 153 5.92 -27.47 -4.81
N GLY A 154 4.61 -27.33 -4.49
CA GLY A 154 3.98 -27.99 -3.33
C GLY A 154 4.01 -27.19 -2.03
N TYR A 155 4.54 -25.97 -1.98
CA TYR A 155 4.50 -25.14 -0.77
C TYR A 155 3.14 -24.45 -0.61
N PRO A 156 2.53 -24.50 0.60
CA PRO A 156 1.32 -23.75 0.88
C PRO A 156 1.61 -22.26 0.87
N VAL A 157 0.66 -21.45 0.35
CA VAL A 157 0.70 -19.99 0.48
C VAL A 157 0.36 -19.65 1.93
N LEU A 158 1.37 -19.57 2.77
CA LEU A 158 1.24 -19.26 4.19
C LEU A 158 1.23 -17.73 4.39
N PRO A 159 0.30 -17.21 5.20
CA PRO A 159 0.37 -15.81 5.64
C PRO A 159 1.59 -15.60 6.53
N HIS A 160 2.08 -14.36 6.55
CA HIS A 160 3.25 -13.96 7.31
C HIS A 160 4.51 -14.78 6.95
N ARG A 161 4.65 -15.05 5.67
CA ARG A 161 5.87 -15.53 5.03
C ARG A 161 6.01 -14.74 3.73
N ALA A 162 7.15 -14.15 3.55
CA ALA A 162 7.39 -13.19 2.46
C ALA A 162 6.92 -13.72 1.08
N LEU A 163 7.22 -14.97 0.75
CA LEU A 163 6.77 -15.55 -0.51
C LEU A 163 5.25 -15.72 -0.59
N GLY A 164 4.62 -16.14 0.52
CA GLY A 164 3.16 -16.30 0.59
C GLY A 164 2.43 -14.99 0.37
N ASP A 165 2.88 -13.94 1.04
CA ASP A 165 2.25 -12.63 0.98
C ASP A 165 2.58 -11.89 -0.33
N ALA A 166 3.78 -12.01 -0.90
CA ALA A 166 4.11 -11.57 -2.26
C ALA A 166 3.21 -12.23 -3.32
N TYR A 167 2.88 -13.50 -3.14
CA TYR A 167 1.98 -14.23 -4.04
C TYR A 167 0.55 -13.70 -4.01
N VAL A 168 0.04 -13.41 -2.81
CA VAL A 168 -1.28 -12.81 -2.65
C VAL A 168 -1.30 -11.41 -3.22
N SER A 169 -0.27 -10.60 -2.92
CA SER A 169 -0.10 -9.23 -3.46
C SER A 169 -0.04 -9.21 -4.98
N ALA A 170 0.67 -10.17 -5.60
CA ALA A 170 0.68 -10.33 -7.05
C ALA A 170 -0.70 -10.71 -7.62
N GLY A 171 -1.44 -11.57 -6.91
CA GLY A 171 -2.83 -11.90 -7.26
C GLY A 171 -3.76 -10.69 -7.19
N ILE A 172 -3.63 -9.86 -6.16
CA ILE A 172 -4.36 -8.60 -6.00
C ILE A 172 -4.00 -7.64 -7.13
N LEU A 173 -2.72 -7.41 -7.39
CA LEU A 173 -2.25 -6.54 -8.47
C LEU A 173 -2.78 -6.97 -9.84
N ARG A 174 -2.72 -8.28 -10.12
CA ARG A 174 -3.27 -8.83 -11.35
C ARG A 174 -4.77 -8.57 -11.47
N ARG A 175 -5.52 -8.69 -10.36
CA ARG A 175 -6.95 -8.38 -10.33
C ARG A 175 -7.21 -6.90 -10.60
N GLN A 176 -6.40 -5.99 -10.06
CA GLN A 176 -6.48 -4.55 -10.33
C GLN A 176 -6.27 -4.21 -11.80
N PHE A 177 -5.32 -4.87 -12.47
CA PHE A 177 -5.16 -4.76 -13.93
C PHE A 177 -6.37 -5.28 -14.70
N ILE A 178 -6.96 -6.42 -14.30
CA ILE A 178 -8.15 -6.99 -14.94
C ILE A 178 -9.36 -6.05 -14.82
N GLU A 179 -9.48 -5.32 -13.73
CA GLU A 179 -10.53 -4.31 -13.52
C GLU A 179 -10.25 -2.98 -14.22
N GLY A 180 -9.16 -2.89 -14.98
CA GLY A 180 -8.87 -1.76 -15.88
C GLY A 180 -8.03 -0.65 -15.26
N LEU A 181 -7.48 -0.82 -14.06
CA LEU A 181 -6.59 0.19 -13.50
C LEU A 181 -5.25 0.18 -14.26
N ALA A 182 -4.94 1.29 -14.91
CA ALA A 182 -3.71 1.42 -15.68
C ALA A 182 -2.49 1.58 -14.75
N LEU A 183 -1.33 1.04 -15.16
CA LEU A 183 -0.09 1.14 -14.39
C LEU A 183 0.28 2.60 -14.05
N ALA A 184 0.10 3.53 -14.98
CA ALA A 184 0.38 4.94 -14.75
C ALA A 184 -0.49 5.56 -13.64
N ASP A 185 -1.74 5.12 -13.51
CA ASP A 185 -2.63 5.58 -12.44
C ASP A 185 -2.31 4.91 -11.11
N MET A 186 -1.92 3.63 -11.12
CA MET A 186 -1.41 2.95 -9.91
C MET A 186 -0.19 3.66 -9.33
N VAL A 187 0.74 4.10 -10.17
CA VAL A 187 1.93 4.87 -9.74
C VAL A 187 1.52 6.22 -9.13
N LYS A 188 0.55 6.92 -9.72
CA LYS A 188 0.02 8.17 -9.15
C LYS A 188 -0.66 7.94 -7.80
N ILE A 189 -1.46 6.87 -7.68
CA ILE A 189 -2.11 6.50 -6.41
C ILE A 189 -1.05 6.19 -5.35
N ALA A 190 -0.02 5.43 -5.68
CA ALA A 190 1.06 5.10 -4.74
C ALA A 190 1.82 6.34 -4.24
N ALA A 191 1.97 7.36 -5.08
CA ALA A 191 2.69 8.59 -4.76
C ALA A 191 1.88 9.60 -3.92
N ASN A 192 0.56 9.42 -3.77
CA ASN A 192 -0.33 10.37 -3.11
C ASN A 192 -1.07 9.71 -1.94
N PRO A 193 -1.52 10.48 -0.95
CA PRO A 193 -2.43 10.00 0.06
C PRO A 193 -3.78 9.56 -0.54
N VAL A 194 -4.41 8.55 0.06
CA VAL A 194 -5.74 8.06 -0.32
C VAL A 194 -6.76 8.30 0.79
N LEU A 195 -8.03 8.45 0.41
CA LEU A 195 -9.12 8.58 1.36
C LEU A 195 -9.46 7.22 1.96
N LEU A 196 -9.16 7.04 3.25
CA LEU A 196 -9.47 5.80 3.96
C LEU A 196 -10.99 5.67 4.13
N PRO A 197 -11.59 4.50 3.85
CA PRO A 197 -13.02 4.30 4.06
C PRO A 197 -13.41 4.22 5.53
N ARG A 198 -12.47 3.80 6.38
CA ARG A 198 -12.60 3.66 7.85
C ARG A 198 -11.25 3.84 8.51
N PHE A 199 -11.22 4.35 9.74
CA PHE A 199 -10.02 4.22 10.57
C PHE A 199 -9.95 2.83 11.21
N HIS A 200 -8.74 2.30 11.35
CA HIS A 200 -8.47 1.00 11.96
C HIS A 200 -7.85 1.12 13.36
N PHE A 201 -7.84 2.32 13.93
CA PHE A 201 -7.23 2.65 15.21
C PHE A 201 -8.16 3.49 16.08
N GLY A 202 -7.83 3.59 17.38
CA GLY A 202 -8.51 4.43 18.35
C GLY A 202 -9.96 3.99 18.66
N GLU A 203 -10.69 4.84 19.38
CA GLU A 203 -12.06 4.56 19.85
C GLU A 203 -13.10 4.48 18.72
N HIS A 204 -12.73 4.95 17.52
CA HIS A 204 -13.58 4.93 16.34
C HIS A 204 -13.15 3.90 15.29
N ALA A 205 -12.31 2.93 15.68
CA ALA A 205 -11.89 1.87 14.77
C ALA A 205 -13.09 1.14 14.15
N GLY A 206 -13.05 0.96 12.82
CA GLY A 206 -14.07 0.26 12.06
C GLY A 206 -15.38 1.01 11.79
N LYS A 207 -15.60 2.20 12.40
CA LYS A 207 -16.78 3.02 12.15
C LYS A 207 -16.73 3.68 10.77
N LEU A 208 -17.90 3.97 10.20
CA LEU A 208 -17.99 4.83 9.03
C LEU A 208 -17.50 6.24 9.38
N LEU A 209 -16.83 6.91 8.46
CA LEU A 209 -16.34 8.28 8.68
C LEU A 209 -17.48 9.28 8.96
N SER A 210 -18.69 9.02 8.41
CA SER A 210 -19.91 9.79 8.71
C SER A 210 -20.29 9.76 10.18
N ASP A 211 -20.03 8.66 10.87
CA ASP A 211 -20.44 8.40 12.25
C ASP A 211 -19.42 8.89 13.28
N ILE A 212 -18.27 9.35 12.81
CA ILE A 212 -17.20 9.88 13.67
C ILE A 212 -17.46 11.38 13.92
N PRO A 213 -17.43 11.84 15.19
CA PRO A 213 -17.62 13.24 15.52
C PRO A 213 -16.58 14.16 14.88
N THR A 214 -16.99 15.37 14.47
CA THR A 214 -16.08 16.36 13.86
C THR A 214 -14.86 16.67 14.74
N GLY A 215 -15.06 16.78 16.06
CA GLY A 215 -13.98 17.04 17.01
C GLY A 215 -12.87 15.99 17.03
N TYR A 216 -13.14 14.75 16.61
CA TYR A 216 -12.12 13.71 16.51
C TYR A 216 -11.17 13.98 15.30
N PHE A 217 -11.72 14.40 14.16
CA PHE A 217 -10.91 14.78 13.01
C PHE A 217 -10.09 16.06 13.29
N GLU A 218 -10.67 17.04 13.99
CA GLU A 218 -9.97 18.23 14.44
C GLU A 218 -8.82 17.88 15.40
N TRP A 219 -9.03 16.90 16.27
CA TRP A 219 -7.99 16.42 17.17
C TRP A 219 -6.84 15.77 16.39
N ILE A 220 -7.13 14.93 15.38
CA ILE A 220 -6.10 14.34 14.51
C ILE A 220 -5.27 15.43 13.85
N VAL A 221 -5.92 16.42 13.22
CA VAL A 221 -5.25 17.43 12.40
C VAL A 221 -4.50 18.45 13.26
N ASN A 222 -5.08 18.93 14.38
CA ASN A 222 -4.60 20.13 15.07
C ASN A 222 -3.98 19.86 16.45
N LYS A 223 -4.35 18.79 17.14
CA LYS A 223 -4.08 18.62 18.57
C LYS A 223 -3.25 17.39 18.91
N SER A 224 -3.23 16.40 18.03
CA SER A 224 -2.46 15.18 18.30
C SER A 224 -0.96 15.41 18.06
N ARG A 225 -0.12 14.82 18.91
CA ARG A 225 1.34 14.88 18.79
C ARG A 225 1.95 13.68 18.08
N GLY A 226 1.11 12.81 17.51
CA GLY A 226 1.58 11.58 16.88
C GLY A 226 2.10 11.80 15.45
N PRO A 227 3.06 11.01 15.01
CA PRO A 227 3.34 10.86 13.59
C PRO A 227 2.17 10.07 12.97
N TRP A 228 1.19 10.78 12.42
CA TRP A 228 0.10 10.13 11.69
C TRP A 228 0.56 9.71 10.30
N ASP A 229 0.06 8.56 9.88
CA ASP A 229 0.15 8.15 8.48
C ASP A 229 -0.44 9.25 7.56
N PRO A 230 0.20 9.56 6.42
CA PRO A 230 -0.29 10.57 5.48
C PRO A 230 -1.74 10.34 5.02
N ASP A 231 -2.17 9.09 4.87
CA ASP A 231 -3.55 8.75 4.46
C ASP A 231 -4.56 9.09 5.57
N VAL A 232 -4.16 8.95 6.84
CA VAL A 232 -4.98 9.34 8.01
C VAL A 232 -5.17 10.86 8.05
N LEU A 233 -4.09 11.64 7.91
CA LEU A 233 -4.15 13.11 7.89
C LEU A 233 -4.98 13.62 6.72
N TYR A 234 -4.74 13.09 5.53
CA TYR A 234 -5.49 13.44 4.33
C TYR A 234 -6.99 13.15 4.49
N THR A 235 -7.33 11.98 5.03
CA THR A 235 -8.72 11.61 5.30
C THR A 235 -9.37 12.55 6.29
N ALA A 236 -8.70 12.82 7.42
CA ALA A 236 -9.25 13.72 8.45
C ALA A 236 -9.48 15.13 7.90
N GLN A 237 -8.52 15.69 7.16
CA GLN A 237 -8.63 17.01 6.53
C GLN A 237 -9.76 17.03 5.50
N SER A 238 -9.85 16.03 4.63
CA SER A 238 -10.87 15.94 3.60
C SER A 238 -12.29 15.92 4.19
N ILE A 239 -12.50 15.19 5.28
CA ILE A 239 -13.80 15.13 5.97
C ILE A 239 -14.14 16.49 6.60
N LEU A 240 -13.18 17.17 7.22
CA LEU A 240 -13.38 18.51 7.78
C LEU A 240 -13.80 19.52 6.70
N ASP A 241 -13.11 19.48 5.56
CA ASP A 241 -13.42 20.39 4.44
C ASP A 241 -14.81 20.14 3.87
N VAL A 242 -15.21 18.88 3.67
CA VAL A 242 -16.57 18.51 3.22
C VAL A 242 -17.63 18.99 4.21
N ARG A 243 -17.42 18.80 5.52
CA ARG A 243 -18.38 19.25 6.55
C ARG A 243 -18.51 20.76 6.59
N ARG A 244 -17.38 21.48 6.54
CA ARG A 244 -17.36 22.95 6.47
C ARG A 244 -18.14 23.47 5.25
N MET A 245 -17.90 22.90 4.08
CA MET A 245 -18.60 23.29 2.85
C MET A 245 -20.10 23.01 2.94
N THR A 246 -20.51 21.95 3.62
CA THR A 246 -21.91 21.60 3.81
C THR A 246 -22.60 22.57 4.78
N GLU A 247 -21.90 22.98 5.84
CA GLU A 247 -22.42 23.99 6.79
C GLU A 247 -22.59 25.37 6.12
N LEU A 248 -21.60 25.80 5.33
CA LEU A 248 -21.67 27.04 4.57
C LEU A 248 -22.87 27.05 3.59
N LYS A 249 -23.19 25.94 2.94
CA LYS A 249 -24.34 25.81 2.05
C LYS A 249 -25.68 25.79 2.80
N ARG A 250 -25.70 25.42 4.08
CA ARG A 250 -26.91 25.38 4.94
C ARG A 250 -27.14 26.70 5.67
N SER A 251 -26.10 27.53 5.83
CA SER A 251 -26.28 28.87 6.40
C SER A 251 -27.15 29.68 5.48
N PRO A 252 -28.32 30.25 5.98
CA PRO A 252 -29.16 31.11 5.16
C PRO A 252 -28.31 32.32 4.72
N VAL A 253 -28.34 32.61 3.44
CA VAL A 253 -27.75 33.84 2.91
C VAL A 253 -28.50 34.99 3.60
N ASP A 254 -27.77 35.78 4.39
CA ASP A 254 -28.37 36.93 5.08
C ASP A 254 -29.00 37.87 4.02
N PRO A 255 -30.32 38.02 3.98
CA PRO A 255 -30.95 38.84 2.96
C PRO A 255 -30.48 40.29 3.00
N THR A 256 -30.00 40.76 4.17
CA THR A 256 -29.49 42.12 4.34
C THR A 256 -28.09 42.28 3.70
N ALA A 257 -27.27 41.25 3.73
CA ALA A 257 -25.94 41.25 3.06
C ALA A 257 -26.09 41.26 1.52
N VAL A 258 -27.08 40.52 0.99
CA VAL A 258 -27.43 40.52 -0.45
C VAL A 258 -27.96 41.91 -0.88
N ALA A 259 -28.86 42.51 -0.11
CA ALA A 259 -29.39 43.83 -0.40
C ALA A 259 -28.30 44.92 -0.33
N ALA A 260 -27.34 44.83 0.62
CA ALA A 260 -26.23 45.76 0.70
C ALA A 260 -25.29 45.62 -0.49
N ALA A 261 -24.96 44.40 -0.94
CA ALA A 261 -24.13 44.14 -2.10
C ALA A 261 -24.79 44.61 -3.42
N GLN A 262 -26.08 44.47 -3.54
CA GLN A 262 -26.86 45.01 -4.69
C GLN A 262 -26.89 46.53 -4.70
N ALA A 263 -27.07 47.16 -3.53
CA ALA A 263 -27.08 48.63 -3.41
C ALA A 263 -25.68 49.25 -3.72
N ASP A 264 -24.59 48.54 -3.40
CA ASP A 264 -23.22 48.95 -3.76
C ASP A 264 -22.91 48.79 -5.25
N ALA A 265 -23.48 47.74 -5.89
CA ALA A 265 -23.33 47.51 -7.33
C ALA A 265 -24.07 48.58 -8.17
N GLU A 266 -25.21 49.09 -7.66
CA GLU A 266 -26.02 50.16 -8.31
C GLU A 266 -25.42 51.57 -8.09
N ARG A 267 -24.44 51.73 -7.17
CA ARG A 267 -23.79 53.02 -6.89
C ARG A 267 -22.47 53.28 -7.63
N LYS A 268 -22.02 52.33 -8.47
CA LYS A 268 -20.88 52.61 -9.34
C LYS A 268 -21.31 53.26 -10.64
N PRO A 269 -20.77 54.45 -10.97
CA PRO A 269 -21.08 55.20 -12.18
C PRO A 269 -20.63 54.52 -13.45
#